data_a3420d379b33e7e8552b591f99e53dc9
#
_entry.id   a3420d379b33e7e8552b591f99e53dc9
#
_cell.length_a   1.000
_cell.length_b   1.000
_cell.length_c   1.000
_cell.angle_alpha   90.00
_cell.angle_beta   90.00
_cell.angle_gamma   90.00
#
_symmetry.space_group_name_H-M   'P 1'
#
loop_
_entity.id
_entity.type
_entity.pdbx_description
1 polymer ?
#
loop_
_entity_poly.entity_id
_entity_poly.type
_entity_poly.pdbx_seq_one_letter_code
_entity_poly.pdbx_strand_id
1 'polypeptide(L)'
;MQTNNSFSFHRLMLLFKQKLIINKRRYPLALAAFSGSLIISFVFAQTINNFGNWSNMHYVTTFISVFVIVGIAYSAFSFPPFRSKEKSMVYLMLPATNSEKFVFEILSRIVAFIVLMPILYWILANLEGAVFHYYFPELTNYKFSFRDGFLAIVKDGKFEFWALILTLQGILFMFIAPFAGAGYFSKSPLVKTLLTFSIIMLSYFLFAFLLDKSLNLEGLHPVGKNLIFFKDGQTVIKLMGIGMVIVNLSLLAIAWFSLKEKEA
;
A
#
# COMPACT_ATOMS: atom_id res chain seq x y z
N MET A 1 -16.00 -32.04 -19.07
CA MET A 1 -14.91 -31.99 -18.06
C MET A 1 -15.51 -31.42 -16.79
N GLN A 2 -15.64 -32.24 -15.74
CA GLN A 2 -16.06 -31.73 -14.42
C GLN A 2 -14.94 -30.79 -13.91
N THR A 3 -15.19 -29.50 -13.92
CA THR A 3 -14.32 -28.55 -13.28
C THR A 3 -14.42 -28.75 -11.78
N ASN A 4 -13.40 -29.37 -11.22
CA ASN A 4 -13.28 -29.56 -9.78
C ASN A 4 -13.19 -28.15 -9.15
N ASN A 5 -14.31 -27.64 -8.66
CA ASN A 5 -14.43 -26.24 -8.11
C ASN A 5 -13.68 -26.07 -6.77
N SER A 6 -12.98 -27.10 -6.30
CA SER A 6 -12.20 -27.04 -5.07
C SER A 6 -10.88 -26.27 -5.30
N PHE A 7 -10.50 -25.43 -4.33
CA PHE A 7 -9.21 -24.74 -4.29
C PHE A 7 -8.05 -25.74 -4.28
N SER A 8 -7.03 -25.55 -5.12
CA SER A 8 -5.84 -26.39 -5.17
C SER A 8 -4.56 -25.54 -5.10
N PHE A 9 -3.77 -25.78 -4.05
CA PHE A 9 -2.48 -25.11 -3.88
C PHE A 9 -1.50 -25.40 -5.03
N HIS A 10 -1.58 -26.59 -5.61
CA HIS A 10 -0.76 -26.95 -6.77
C HIS A 10 -1.04 -26.05 -7.99
N ARG A 11 -2.32 -25.81 -8.32
CA ARG A 11 -2.71 -24.89 -9.41
C ARG A 11 -2.30 -23.45 -9.12
N LEU A 12 -2.40 -23.01 -7.86
CA LEU A 12 -1.91 -21.69 -7.45
C LEU A 12 -0.40 -21.54 -7.71
N MET A 13 0.41 -22.55 -7.35
CA MET A 13 1.85 -22.54 -7.62
C MET A 13 2.19 -22.55 -9.11
N LEU A 14 1.39 -23.21 -9.92
CA LEU A 14 1.55 -23.18 -11.38
C LEU A 14 1.30 -21.78 -11.94
N LEU A 15 0.34 -21.02 -11.41
CA LEU A 15 0.11 -19.62 -11.77
C LEU A 15 1.34 -18.75 -11.45
N PHE A 16 1.97 -18.94 -10.27
CA PHE A 16 3.21 -18.24 -9.92
C PHE A 16 4.35 -18.59 -10.87
N LYS A 17 4.56 -19.87 -11.13
CA LYS A 17 5.60 -20.36 -12.06
C LYS A 17 5.40 -19.79 -13.47
N GLN A 18 4.18 -19.82 -13.98
CA GLN A 18 3.82 -19.25 -15.27
C GLN A 18 4.15 -17.73 -15.33
N LYS A 19 3.74 -16.96 -14.32
CA LYS A 19 4.01 -15.51 -14.27
C LYS A 19 5.50 -15.21 -14.22
N LEU A 20 6.27 -15.99 -13.47
CA LEU A 20 7.72 -15.84 -13.39
C LEU A 20 8.39 -16.13 -14.75
N ILE A 21 7.99 -17.20 -15.43
CA ILE A 21 8.55 -17.58 -16.73
C ILE A 21 8.23 -16.51 -17.79
N ILE A 22 7.00 -16.07 -17.88
CA ILE A 22 6.56 -15.05 -18.87
C ILE A 22 7.31 -13.73 -18.66
N ASN A 23 7.56 -13.33 -17.42
CA ASN A 23 8.16 -12.04 -17.11
C ASN A 23 9.65 -12.13 -16.71
N LYS A 24 10.30 -13.25 -16.93
CA LYS A 24 11.68 -13.50 -16.46
C LYS A 24 12.71 -12.43 -16.91
N ARG A 25 12.53 -11.80 -18.08
CA ARG A 25 13.37 -10.69 -18.56
C ARG A 25 12.95 -9.33 -18.02
N ARG A 26 11.67 -9.16 -17.66
CA ARG A 26 11.13 -7.86 -17.20
C ARG A 26 11.40 -7.61 -15.71
N TYR A 27 11.41 -8.68 -14.89
CA TYR A 27 11.64 -8.53 -13.45
C TYR A 27 13.03 -7.94 -13.11
N PRO A 28 14.16 -8.47 -13.63
CA PRO A 28 15.47 -7.89 -13.31
C PRO A 28 15.61 -6.46 -13.82
N LEU A 29 15.05 -6.15 -15.00
CA LEU A 29 15.07 -4.79 -15.54
C LEU A 29 14.25 -3.82 -14.67
N ALA A 30 13.06 -4.23 -14.22
CA ALA A 30 12.22 -3.43 -13.33
C ALA A 30 12.90 -3.23 -11.96
N LEU A 31 13.53 -4.28 -11.43
CA LEU A 31 14.29 -4.21 -10.18
C LEU A 31 15.50 -3.27 -10.31
N ALA A 32 16.26 -3.36 -11.38
CA ALA A 32 17.39 -2.48 -11.64
C ALA A 32 16.95 -1.00 -11.80
N ALA A 33 15.89 -0.75 -12.56
CA ALA A 33 15.36 0.59 -12.74
C ALA A 33 14.86 1.19 -11.41
N PHE A 34 14.15 0.38 -10.62
CA PHE A 34 13.65 0.80 -9.32
C PHE A 34 14.79 1.05 -8.32
N SER A 35 15.78 0.15 -8.25
CA SER A 35 16.96 0.32 -7.40
C SER A 35 17.76 1.56 -7.78
N GLY A 36 17.96 1.80 -9.07
CA GLY A 36 18.63 3.00 -9.56
C GLY A 36 17.88 4.29 -9.20
N SER A 37 16.56 4.29 -9.33
CA SER A 37 15.75 5.45 -8.95
C SER A 37 15.79 5.74 -7.44
N LEU A 38 15.83 4.71 -6.60
CA LEU A 38 15.99 4.86 -5.16
C LEU A 38 17.36 5.44 -4.77
N ILE A 39 18.44 4.93 -5.36
CA ILE A 39 19.79 5.45 -5.10
C ILE A 39 19.89 6.91 -5.53
N ILE A 40 19.37 7.26 -6.70
CA ILE A 40 19.32 8.66 -7.17
C ILE A 40 18.51 9.52 -6.18
N SER A 41 17.39 9.02 -5.67
CA SER A 41 16.57 9.74 -4.68
C SER A 41 17.32 9.97 -3.37
N PHE A 42 18.11 9.00 -2.89
CA PHE A 42 18.94 9.18 -1.69
C PHE A 42 20.01 10.24 -1.90
N VAL A 43 20.80 10.12 -2.97
CA VAL A 43 21.84 11.10 -3.31
C VAL A 43 21.27 12.51 -3.44
N PHE A 44 20.14 12.64 -4.15
CA PHE A 44 19.46 13.93 -4.32
C PHE A 44 18.98 14.52 -2.99
N ALA A 45 18.33 13.70 -2.14
CA ALA A 45 17.86 14.15 -0.84
C ALA A 45 19.00 14.56 0.11
N GLN A 46 20.13 13.84 0.08
CA GLN A 46 21.33 14.16 0.86
C GLN A 46 21.99 15.46 0.38
N THR A 47 22.04 15.67 -0.95
CA THR A 47 22.60 16.90 -1.54
C THR A 47 21.81 18.12 -1.12
N ILE A 48 20.47 18.07 -1.12
CA ILE A 48 19.61 19.16 -0.65
C ILE A 48 19.83 19.47 0.84
N ASN A 49 20.08 18.44 1.65
CA ASN A 49 20.28 18.58 3.09
C ASN A 49 21.75 18.81 3.49
N ASN A 50 22.60 19.23 2.55
CA ASN A 50 24.02 19.55 2.77
C ASN A 50 24.82 18.41 3.48
N PHE A 51 24.51 17.16 3.17
CA PHE A 51 25.17 15.93 3.62
C PHE A 51 25.39 15.76 5.14
N GLY A 52 25.49 16.85 5.92
CA GLY A 52 25.90 16.84 7.33
C GLY A 52 24.82 16.41 8.33
N ASN A 53 23.55 16.46 7.97
CA ASN A 53 22.42 16.24 8.89
C ASN A 53 21.59 15.00 8.55
N TRP A 54 22.10 14.10 7.72
CA TRP A 54 21.34 12.93 7.31
C TRP A 54 21.29 11.89 8.45
N SER A 55 20.09 11.68 8.99
CA SER A 55 19.85 10.79 10.13
C SER A 55 19.07 9.54 9.72
N ASN A 56 19.05 8.52 10.57
CA ASN A 56 18.23 7.33 10.38
C ASN A 56 16.74 7.68 10.17
N MET A 57 16.26 8.77 10.78
CA MET A 57 14.89 9.25 10.61
C MET A 57 14.58 9.71 9.19
N HIS A 58 15.55 10.29 8.49
CA HIS A 58 15.38 10.66 7.07
C HIS A 58 15.21 9.44 6.18
N TYR A 59 15.97 8.37 6.43
CA TYR A 59 15.77 7.09 5.74
C TYR A 59 14.39 6.51 6.01
N VAL A 60 13.90 6.54 7.26
CA VAL A 60 12.56 6.03 7.61
C VAL A 60 11.47 6.84 6.92
N THR A 61 11.57 8.16 6.92
CA THR A 61 10.59 9.04 6.27
C THR A 61 10.56 8.80 4.75
N THR A 62 11.74 8.68 4.13
CA THR A 62 11.86 8.36 2.70
C THR A 62 11.28 6.98 2.40
N PHE A 63 11.57 5.98 3.27
CA PHE A 63 10.98 4.65 3.16
C PHE A 63 9.46 4.69 3.16
N ILE A 64 8.85 5.34 4.14
CA ILE A 64 7.39 5.43 4.27
C ILE A 64 6.80 6.09 3.02
N SER A 65 7.38 7.20 2.57
CA SER A 65 6.90 7.92 1.39
C SER A 65 6.96 7.07 0.12
N VAL A 66 8.11 6.44 -0.14
CA VAL A 66 8.29 5.57 -1.31
C VAL A 66 7.42 4.32 -1.21
N PHE A 67 7.33 3.71 -0.03
CA PHE A 67 6.53 2.51 0.22
C PHE A 67 5.05 2.76 -0.09
N VAL A 68 4.50 3.88 0.35
CA VAL A 68 3.11 4.23 0.10
C VAL A 68 2.88 4.55 -1.38
N ILE A 69 3.69 5.44 -1.97
CA ILE A 69 3.50 5.88 -3.37
C ILE A 69 3.65 4.70 -4.34
N VAL A 70 4.73 3.93 -4.21
CA VAL A 70 4.98 2.79 -5.09
C VAL A 70 3.98 1.67 -4.83
N GLY A 71 3.59 1.45 -3.58
CA GLY A 71 2.59 0.46 -3.21
C GLY A 71 1.21 0.74 -3.79
N ILE A 72 0.76 1.99 -3.75
CA ILE A 72 -0.48 2.44 -4.41
C ILE A 72 -0.40 2.16 -5.92
N ALA A 73 0.68 2.60 -6.57
CA ALA A 73 0.88 2.38 -8.00
C ALA A 73 0.92 0.89 -8.34
N TYR A 74 1.70 0.09 -7.59
CA TYR A 74 1.86 -1.34 -7.83
C TYR A 74 0.56 -2.13 -7.62
N SER A 75 -0.24 -1.78 -6.60
CA SER A 75 -1.55 -2.37 -6.34
C SER A 75 -2.57 -2.01 -7.41
N ALA A 76 -2.55 -0.77 -7.92
CA ALA A 76 -3.42 -0.34 -9.02
C ALA A 76 -3.12 -1.06 -10.35
N PHE A 77 -1.93 -1.66 -10.49
CA PHE A 77 -1.59 -2.50 -11.64
C PHE A 77 -2.00 -3.97 -11.47
N SER A 78 -2.85 -4.30 -10.51
CA SER A 78 -3.45 -5.62 -10.38
C SER A 78 -4.36 -5.96 -11.56
N PHE A 79 -4.65 -7.23 -11.74
CA PHE A 79 -5.52 -7.75 -12.81
C PHE A 79 -5.16 -7.24 -14.23
N PRO A 80 -3.88 -7.26 -14.65
CA PRO A 80 -3.46 -6.73 -15.96
C PRO A 80 -4.15 -7.39 -17.17
N PRO A 81 -4.59 -8.68 -17.11
CA PRO A 81 -5.32 -9.29 -18.21
C PRO A 81 -6.64 -8.59 -18.55
N PHE A 82 -7.34 -8.04 -17.56
CA PHE A 82 -8.64 -7.39 -17.80
C PHE A 82 -8.58 -6.03 -18.50
N ARG A 83 -7.38 -5.56 -18.87
CA ARG A 83 -7.18 -4.30 -19.60
C ARG A 83 -7.36 -4.43 -21.12
N SER A 84 -7.29 -5.65 -21.67
CA SER A 84 -7.54 -5.92 -23.09
C SER A 84 -8.40 -7.16 -23.24
N LYS A 85 -9.34 -7.13 -24.20
CA LYS A 85 -10.28 -8.26 -24.44
C LYS A 85 -9.54 -9.57 -24.73
N GLU A 86 -8.49 -9.53 -25.56
CA GLU A 86 -7.71 -10.72 -25.94
C GLU A 86 -7.02 -11.35 -24.71
N LYS A 87 -6.38 -10.55 -23.86
CA LYS A 87 -5.70 -11.05 -22.67
C LYS A 87 -6.68 -11.53 -21.61
N SER A 88 -7.87 -10.91 -21.54
CA SER A 88 -8.94 -11.34 -20.67
C SER A 88 -9.41 -12.74 -21.03
N MET A 89 -9.69 -13.01 -22.32
CA MET A 89 -10.10 -14.34 -22.80
C MET A 89 -9.06 -15.41 -22.45
N VAL A 90 -7.77 -15.15 -22.71
CA VAL A 90 -6.68 -16.08 -22.35
C VAL A 90 -6.60 -16.34 -20.85
N TYR A 91 -6.78 -15.31 -20.03
CA TYR A 91 -6.75 -15.44 -18.58
C TYR A 91 -7.95 -16.21 -18.02
N LEU A 92 -9.12 -16.00 -18.60
CA LEU A 92 -10.35 -16.72 -18.22
C LEU A 92 -10.27 -18.21 -18.59
N MET A 93 -9.61 -18.55 -19.70
CA MET A 93 -9.39 -19.94 -20.12
C MET A 93 -8.35 -20.70 -19.28
N LEU A 94 -7.62 -20.03 -18.37
CA LEU A 94 -6.68 -20.73 -17.49
C LEU A 94 -7.42 -21.73 -16.58
N PRO A 95 -6.90 -22.97 -16.44
CA PRO A 95 -7.53 -24.02 -15.64
C PRO A 95 -7.32 -23.79 -14.13
N ALA A 96 -7.76 -22.63 -13.66
CA ALA A 96 -7.69 -22.22 -12.27
C ALA A 96 -9.04 -21.64 -11.84
N THR A 97 -9.45 -21.88 -10.60
CA THR A 97 -10.69 -21.33 -10.04
C THR A 97 -10.56 -19.83 -9.77
N ASN A 98 -11.68 -19.11 -9.67
CA ASN A 98 -11.72 -17.68 -9.35
C ASN A 98 -11.01 -17.37 -8.04
N SER A 99 -11.18 -18.25 -7.03
CA SER A 99 -10.49 -18.13 -5.74
C SER A 99 -8.98 -18.24 -5.88
N GLU A 100 -8.47 -19.16 -6.70
CA GLU A 100 -7.04 -19.28 -6.95
C GLU A 100 -6.47 -18.05 -7.65
N LYS A 101 -7.17 -17.53 -8.68
CA LYS A 101 -6.77 -16.30 -9.40
C LYS A 101 -6.78 -15.08 -8.49
N PHE A 102 -7.79 -14.96 -7.63
CA PHE A 102 -7.90 -13.83 -6.68
C PHE A 102 -6.79 -13.88 -5.62
N VAL A 103 -6.61 -15.05 -4.98
CA VAL A 103 -5.54 -15.24 -3.99
C VAL A 103 -4.17 -15.02 -4.62
N PHE A 104 -3.96 -15.49 -5.86
CA PHE A 104 -2.74 -15.25 -6.61
C PHE A 104 -2.45 -13.74 -6.81
N GLU A 105 -3.45 -12.94 -7.17
CA GLU A 105 -3.27 -11.49 -7.34
C GLU A 105 -2.98 -10.80 -5.98
N ILE A 106 -3.67 -11.16 -4.89
CA ILE A 106 -3.37 -10.63 -3.55
C ILE A 106 -1.93 -10.98 -3.15
N LEU A 107 -1.55 -12.25 -3.23
CA LEU A 107 -0.22 -12.69 -2.84
C LEU A 107 0.88 -12.05 -3.68
N SER A 108 0.67 -11.94 -4.99
CA SER A 108 1.68 -11.41 -5.90
C SER A 108 1.76 -9.88 -5.94
N ARG A 109 0.72 -9.16 -5.51
CA ARG A 109 0.64 -7.70 -5.57
C ARG A 109 0.76 -7.04 -4.21
N ILE A 110 0.02 -7.53 -3.22
CA ILE A 110 0.00 -6.92 -1.89
C ILE A 110 1.05 -7.58 -1.00
N VAL A 111 0.95 -8.90 -0.80
CA VAL A 111 1.83 -9.59 0.15
C VAL A 111 3.29 -9.57 -0.31
N ALA A 112 3.56 -9.88 -1.58
CA ALA A 112 4.92 -9.85 -2.11
C ALA A 112 5.54 -8.45 -2.02
N PHE A 113 4.77 -7.40 -2.28
CA PHE A 113 5.26 -6.02 -2.15
C PHE A 113 5.58 -5.68 -0.69
N ILE A 114 4.67 -5.96 0.24
CA ILE A 114 4.87 -5.69 1.68
C ILE A 114 6.12 -6.40 2.23
N VAL A 115 6.44 -7.58 1.73
CA VAL A 115 7.60 -8.36 2.19
C VAL A 115 8.89 -7.95 1.46
N LEU A 116 8.86 -7.85 0.13
CA LEU A 116 10.07 -7.64 -0.66
C LEU A 116 10.56 -6.20 -0.64
N MET A 117 9.64 -5.23 -0.57
CA MET A 117 10.01 -3.81 -0.61
C MET A 117 10.85 -3.36 0.60
N PRO A 118 10.52 -3.70 1.87
CA PRO A 118 11.37 -3.36 3.01
C PRO A 118 12.75 -4.00 2.92
N ILE A 119 12.84 -5.25 2.45
CA ILE A 119 14.11 -5.97 2.29
C ILE A 119 14.99 -5.26 1.26
N LEU A 120 14.42 -4.96 0.09
CA LEU A 120 15.13 -4.24 -0.97
C LEU A 120 15.60 -2.86 -0.50
N TYR A 121 14.72 -2.12 0.16
CA TYR A 121 15.03 -0.81 0.70
C TYR A 121 16.17 -0.86 1.72
N TRP A 122 16.12 -1.83 2.65
CA TRP A 122 17.17 -2.02 3.64
C TRP A 122 18.53 -2.30 3.01
N ILE A 123 18.58 -3.18 2.00
CA ILE A 123 19.81 -3.49 1.27
C ILE A 123 20.37 -2.22 0.59
N LEU A 124 19.53 -1.48 -0.12
CA LEU A 124 19.96 -0.31 -0.87
C LEU A 124 20.36 0.86 0.02
N ALA A 125 19.65 1.11 1.12
CA ALA A 125 19.99 2.17 2.07
C ALA A 125 21.32 1.90 2.78
N ASN A 126 21.59 0.64 3.17
CA ASN A 126 22.87 0.28 3.77
C ASN A 126 24.02 0.24 2.76
N LEU A 127 23.77 -0.15 1.52
CA LEU A 127 24.75 -0.10 0.45
C LEU A 127 25.14 1.34 0.14
N GLU A 128 24.16 2.22 0.01
CA GLU A 128 24.38 3.64 -0.22
C GLU A 128 25.16 4.27 0.94
N GLY A 129 24.75 4.02 2.19
CA GLY A 129 25.45 4.51 3.36
C GLY A 129 26.91 4.03 3.44
N ALA A 130 27.20 2.77 3.06
CA ALA A 130 28.56 2.24 3.01
C ALA A 130 29.42 2.92 1.91
N VAL A 131 28.85 3.15 0.73
CA VAL A 131 29.53 3.88 -0.37
C VAL A 131 29.82 5.31 0.05
N PHE A 132 28.86 5.98 0.67
CA PHE A 132 29.04 7.35 1.14
C PHE A 132 30.12 7.45 2.19
N HIS A 133 30.13 6.57 3.17
CA HIS A 133 31.16 6.55 4.21
C HIS A 133 32.57 6.28 3.66
N TYR A 134 32.68 5.50 2.59
CA TYR A 134 33.97 5.25 1.93
C TYR A 134 34.55 6.51 1.28
N TYR A 135 33.72 7.33 0.63
CA TYR A 135 34.15 8.55 -0.04
C TYR A 135 34.22 9.78 0.91
N PHE A 136 33.44 9.79 1.96
CA PHE A 136 33.29 10.89 2.90
C PHE A 136 33.35 10.37 4.35
N PRO A 137 34.51 9.93 4.84
CA PRO A 137 34.62 9.30 6.17
C PRO A 137 34.31 10.25 7.34
N GLU A 138 34.38 11.56 7.13
CA GLU A 138 34.02 12.58 8.12
C GLU A 138 32.48 12.71 8.31
N LEU A 139 31.70 12.26 7.34
CA LEU A 139 30.26 12.21 7.45
C LEU A 139 29.88 10.94 8.22
N THR A 140 29.14 11.12 9.27
CA THR A 140 28.76 10.11 10.25
C THR A 140 28.37 8.76 9.65
N ASN A 141 28.85 7.71 10.29
CA ASN A 141 28.64 6.32 9.92
C ASN A 141 27.17 5.93 10.06
N TYR A 142 26.40 6.00 8.98
CA TYR A 142 24.98 5.67 9.00
C TYR A 142 24.72 4.26 8.53
N LYS A 143 24.45 3.37 9.49
CA LYS A 143 23.77 2.10 9.21
C LYS A 143 22.26 2.32 9.38
N PHE A 144 21.52 2.17 8.30
CA PHE A 144 20.07 2.20 8.36
C PHE A 144 19.54 1.00 9.14
N SER A 145 18.77 1.27 10.19
CA SER A 145 18.13 0.27 11.04
C SER A 145 16.62 0.59 11.15
N PHE A 146 15.78 -0.30 10.67
CA PHE A 146 14.34 -0.21 10.89
C PHE A 146 13.99 -0.19 12.38
N ARG A 147 14.68 -1.03 13.17
CA ARG A 147 14.44 -1.13 14.61
C ARG A 147 14.62 0.23 15.29
N ASP A 148 15.74 0.89 15.05
CA ASP A 148 16.05 2.16 15.70
C ASP A 148 15.15 3.28 15.20
N GLY A 149 14.80 3.26 13.92
CA GLY A 149 13.86 4.21 13.32
C GLY A 149 12.45 4.06 13.88
N PHE A 150 11.91 2.85 13.95
CA PHE A 150 10.60 2.61 14.56
C PHE A 150 10.59 2.83 16.06
N LEU A 151 11.67 2.45 16.77
CA LEU A 151 11.79 2.72 18.21
C LEU A 151 11.87 4.22 18.50
N ALA A 152 12.47 5.04 17.63
CA ALA A 152 12.46 6.50 17.79
C ALA A 152 11.01 7.05 17.71
N ILE A 153 10.19 6.54 16.79
CA ILE A 153 8.77 6.92 16.66
C ILE A 153 7.96 6.46 17.88
N VAL A 154 8.25 5.27 18.42
CA VAL A 154 7.50 4.66 19.54
C VAL A 154 7.99 5.15 20.89
N LYS A 155 9.29 5.50 21.07
CA LYS A 155 9.87 5.96 22.34
C LYS A 155 9.30 7.28 22.86
N ASP A 156 8.71 8.11 22.00
CA ASP A 156 7.97 9.30 22.45
C ASP A 156 6.69 8.96 23.23
N GLY A 157 6.48 7.70 23.54
CA GLY A 157 5.81 7.21 24.77
C GLY A 157 4.29 7.21 24.74
N LYS A 158 3.63 7.38 23.59
CA LYS A 158 2.15 7.41 23.53
C LYS A 158 1.53 6.58 22.41
N PHE A 159 2.27 5.67 21.79
CA PHE A 159 1.68 4.76 20.80
C PHE A 159 0.92 3.64 21.51
N GLU A 160 -0.35 3.88 21.80
CA GLU A 160 -1.25 2.86 22.28
C GLU A 160 -1.40 1.76 21.21
N PHE A 161 -1.53 0.52 21.65
CA PHE A 161 -1.73 -0.66 20.80
C PHE A 161 -2.79 -0.44 19.69
N TRP A 162 -3.89 0.25 20.02
CA TRP A 162 -4.96 0.55 19.09
C TRP A 162 -4.57 1.59 18.01
N ALA A 163 -3.73 2.55 18.36
CA ALA A 163 -3.19 3.50 17.39
C ALA A 163 -2.28 2.80 16.36
N LEU A 164 -1.49 1.82 16.81
CA LEU A 164 -0.68 0.99 15.93
C LEU A 164 -1.56 0.16 14.97
N ILE A 165 -2.63 -0.49 15.49
CA ILE A 165 -3.58 -1.22 14.65
C ILE A 165 -4.22 -0.29 13.62
N LEU A 166 -4.67 0.89 14.00
CA LEU A 166 -5.27 1.87 13.10
C LEU A 166 -4.28 2.29 11.99
N THR A 167 -3.02 2.54 12.35
CA THR A 167 -1.97 2.88 11.38
C THR A 167 -1.73 1.75 10.39
N LEU A 168 -1.61 0.50 10.85
CA LEU A 168 -1.46 -0.67 10.00
C LEU A 168 -2.66 -0.86 9.06
N GLN A 169 -3.88 -0.69 9.57
CA GLN A 169 -5.08 -0.75 8.75
C GLN A 169 -5.16 0.38 7.72
N GLY A 170 -4.68 1.58 8.06
CA GLY A 170 -4.55 2.70 7.13
C GLY A 170 -3.56 2.39 5.99
N ILE A 171 -2.40 1.81 6.31
CA ILE A 171 -1.43 1.37 5.30
C ILE A 171 -2.04 0.29 4.40
N LEU A 172 -2.72 -0.71 4.97
CA LEU A 172 -3.39 -1.76 4.20
C LEU A 172 -4.47 -1.19 3.29
N PHE A 173 -5.25 -0.21 3.77
CA PHE A 173 -6.24 0.50 2.97
C PHE A 173 -5.63 1.15 1.73
N MET A 174 -4.46 1.80 1.86
CA MET A 174 -3.76 2.42 0.74
C MET A 174 -3.37 1.42 -0.36
N PHE A 175 -3.26 0.13 -0.06
CA PHE A 175 -2.99 -0.93 -1.04
C PHE A 175 -4.26 -1.63 -1.53
N ILE A 176 -5.20 -1.91 -0.62
CA ILE A 176 -6.44 -2.62 -0.93
C ILE A 176 -7.36 -1.76 -1.80
N ALA A 177 -7.43 -0.46 -1.57
CA ALA A 177 -8.30 0.43 -2.31
C ALA A 177 -7.95 0.50 -3.81
N PRO A 178 -6.70 0.76 -4.24
CA PRO A 178 -6.34 0.70 -5.66
C PRO A 178 -6.38 -0.72 -6.22
N PHE A 179 -6.16 -1.76 -5.40
CA PHE A 179 -6.34 -3.15 -5.81
C PHE A 179 -7.81 -3.44 -6.17
N ALA A 180 -8.75 -3.01 -5.33
CA ALA A 180 -10.18 -3.15 -5.60
C ALA A 180 -10.60 -2.35 -6.84
N GLY A 181 -10.08 -1.13 -6.96
CA GLY A 181 -10.30 -0.31 -8.15
C GLY A 181 -9.75 -0.94 -9.43
N ALA A 182 -8.62 -1.66 -9.36
CA ALA A 182 -8.08 -2.40 -10.50
C ALA A 182 -8.96 -3.60 -10.90
N GLY A 183 -9.62 -4.22 -9.93
CA GLY A 183 -10.64 -5.25 -10.18
C GLY A 183 -11.87 -4.69 -10.88
N TYR A 184 -12.35 -3.52 -10.46
CA TYR A 184 -13.56 -2.89 -10.96
C TYR A 184 -13.35 -2.15 -12.30
N PHE A 185 -12.34 -1.27 -12.37
CA PHE A 185 -12.07 -0.45 -13.54
C PHE A 185 -11.12 -1.14 -14.52
N SER A 186 -11.58 -1.47 -15.72
CA SER A 186 -10.73 -2.09 -16.76
C SER A 186 -9.76 -1.09 -17.42
N LYS A 187 -10.14 0.19 -17.55
CA LYS A 187 -9.31 1.25 -18.16
C LYS A 187 -8.89 2.27 -17.10
N SER A 188 -7.59 2.60 -17.04
CA SER A 188 -7.02 3.60 -16.12
C SER A 188 -7.44 3.43 -14.65
N PRO A 189 -7.24 2.23 -14.05
CA PRO A 189 -7.79 1.92 -12.73
C PRO A 189 -7.28 2.88 -11.64
N LEU A 190 -6.00 3.24 -11.64
CA LEU A 190 -5.41 4.16 -10.67
C LEU A 190 -6.11 5.51 -10.68
N VAL A 191 -6.23 6.13 -11.86
CA VAL A 191 -6.86 7.46 -12.00
C VAL A 191 -8.31 7.42 -11.55
N LYS A 192 -9.07 6.42 -12.00
CA LYS A 192 -10.49 6.29 -11.65
C LYS A 192 -10.68 6.01 -10.16
N THR A 193 -9.84 5.19 -9.55
CA THR A 193 -9.89 4.93 -8.10
C THR A 193 -9.58 6.19 -7.32
N LEU A 194 -8.51 6.91 -7.65
CA LEU A 194 -8.17 8.18 -7.00
C LEU A 194 -9.30 9.20 -7.14
N LEU A 195 -9.87 9.33 -8.35
CA LEU A 195 -11.01 10.22 -8.60
C LEU A 195 -12.22 9.83 -7.76
N THR A 196 -12.56 8.53 -7.68
CA THR A 196 -13.67 8.04 -6.84
C THR A 196 -13.45 8.39 -5.37
N PHE A 197 -12.24 8.17 -4.84
CA PHE A 197 -11.91 8.55 -3.46
C PHE A 197 -11.95 10.06 -3.24
N SER A 198 -11.46 10.86 -4.20
CA SER A 198 -11.53 12.31 -4.12
C SER A 198 -12.98 12.81 -4.07
N ILE A 199 -13.87 12.21 -4.86
CA ILE A 199 -15.31 12.55 -4.84
C ILE A 199 -15.94 12.17 -3.50
N ILE A 200 -15.64 10.98 -2.98
CA ILE A 200 -16.16 10.53 -1.68
C ILE A 200 -15.68 11.47 -0.56
N MET A 201 -14.40 11.83 -0.52
CA MET A 201 -13.84 12.74 0.45
C MET A 201 -14.46 14.14 0.36
N LEU A 202 -14.61 14.65 -0.85
CA LEU A 202 -15.25 15.95 -1.09
C LEU A 202 -16.71 15.95 -0.64
N SER A 203 -17.45 14.87 -0.95
CA SER A 203 -18.84 14.71 -0.51
C SER A 203 -18.97 14.64 1.00
N TYR A 204 -18.06 13.92 1.65
CA TYR A 204 -18.00 13.85 3.13
C TYR A 204 -17.70 15.23 3.74
N PHE A 205 -16.74 15.95 3.19
CA PHE A 205 -16.38 17.29 3.66
C PHE A 205 -17.54 18.28 3.48
N LEU A 206 -18.21 18.25 2.32
CA LEU A 206 -19.36 19.07 2.04
C LEU A 206 -20.53 18.75 2.98
N PHE A 207 -20.78 17.47 3.23
CA PHE A 207 -21.80 17.02 4.17
C PHE A 207 -21.52 17.49 5.60
N ALA A 208 -20.27 17.34 6.07
CA ALA A 208 -19.84 17.83 7.39
C ALA A 208 -20.01 19.36 7.52
N PHE A 209 -19.61 20.10 6.47
CA PHE A 209 -19.78 21.55 6.43
C PHE A 209 -21.26 21.98 6.47
N LEU A 210 -22.12 21.30 5.71
CA LEU A 210 -23.56 21.58 5.71
C LEU A 210 -24.21 21.26 7.07
N LEU A 211 -23.80 20.18 7.72
CA LEU A 211 -24.24 19.84 9.07
C LEU A 211 -23.83 20.91 10.10
N ASP A 212 -22.57 21.33 10.06
CA ASP A 212 -22.07 22.38 10.95
C ASP A 212 -22.88 23.67 10.79
N LYS A 213 -23.11 24.10 9.56
CA LYS A 213 -23.90 25.29 9.25
C LYS A 213 -25.38 25.16 9.60
N SER A 214 -25.99 23.97 9.38
CA SER A 214 -27.43 23.77 9.62
C SER A 214 -27.77 23.63 11.10
N LEU A 215 -26.86 23.10 11.90
CA LEU A 215 -27.05 22.87 13.33
C LEU A 215 -26.56 24.04 14.19
N ASN A 216 -26.07 25.13 13.59
CA ASN A 216 -25.49 26.30 14.28
C ASN A 216 -24.51 25.89 15.41
N LEU A 217 -23.61 24.97 15.08
CA LEU A 217 -22.64 24.43 16.02
C LEU A 217 -21.49 25.43 16.31
N GLU A 218 -21.75 26.73 16.20
CA GLU A 218 -20.79 27.85 16.40
C GLU A 218 -20.14 27.92 17.80
N GLY A 219 -20.16 26.88 18.54
CA GLY A 219 -19.46 26.74 19.82
C GLY A 219 -18.83 25.37 20.03
N LEU A 220 -19.05 24.45 19.14
CA LEU A 220 -18.52 23.09 19.19
C LEU A 220 -17.43 22.96 18.14
N HIS A 221 -16.21 23.45 18.44
CA HIS A 221 -15.05 23.15 17.62
C HIS A 221 -14.91 21.62 17.49
N PRO A 222 -15.12 21.04 16.27
CA PRO A 222 -15.17 19.58 16.09
C PRO A 222 -13.81 18.90 16.27
N VAL A 223 -12.74 19.66 16.48
CA VAL A 223 -11.38 19.14 16.55
C VAL A 223 -10.75 19.48 17.89
N GLY A 224 -11.36 19.10 18.96
CA GLY A 224 -10.51 19.36 20.12
C GLY A 224 -11.00 19.16 21.51
N LYS A 225 -12.18 18.90 21.89
CA LYS A 225 -12.35 18.58 23.31
C LYS A 225 -13.51 17.68 23.72
N ASN A 226 -14.52 17.45 22.96
CA ASN A 226 -15.52 16.43 23.31
C ASN A 226 -16.31 16.06 22.07
N LEU A 227 -15.94 14.99 21.38
CA LEU A 227 -16.91 14.25 20.59
C LEU A 227 -18.04 13.87 21.56
N ILE A 228 -19.21 14.46 21.38
CA ILE A 228 -20.38 14.40 22.29
C ILE A 228 -20.73 12.96 22.69
N PHE A 229 -20.35 11.96 21.89
CA PHE A 229 -20.65 10.55 22.12
C PHE A 229 -19.52 9.75 22.80
N PHE A 230 -18.29 10.26 22.87
CA PHE A 230 -17.17 9.47 23.39
C PHE A 230 -16.31 10.32 24.33
N LYS A 231 -16.43 10.07 25.64
CA LYS A 231 -15.62 10.72 26.67
C LYS A 231 -14.14 10.32 26.64
N ASP A 232 -13.83 9.20 25.99
CA ASP A 232 -12.50 8.61 26.01
C ASP A 232 -11.94 8.51 24.57
N GLY A 233 -10.79 9.17 24.34
CA GLY A 233 -10.09 9.15 23.03
C GLY A 233 -9.69 7.73 22.61
N GLN A 234 -9.42 6.84 23.54
CA GLN A 234 -9.10 5.43 23.25
C GLN A 234 -10.28 4.70 22.61
N THR A 235 -11.50 4.97 23.07
CA THR A 235 -12.71 4.37 22.51
C THR A 235 -12.93 4.80 21.07
N VAL A 236 -12.62 6.06 20.73
CA VAL A 236 -12.67 6.56 19.33
C VAL A 236 -11.68 5.82 18.46
N ILE A 237 -10.42 5.68 18.89
CA ILE A 237 -9.36 4.97 18.15
C ILE A 237 -9.75 3.50 17.92
N LYS A 238 -10.32 2.83 18.92
CA LYS A 238 -10.82 1.45 18.80
C LYS A 238 -11.92 1.33 17.73
N LEU A 239 -12.93 2.21 17.79
CA LEU A 239 -14.02 2.22 16.81
C LEU A 239 -13.54 2.53 15.41
N MET A 240 -12.64 3.50 15.25
CA MET A 240 -12.02 3.80 13.95
C MET A 240 -11.22 2.58 13.42
N GLY A 241 -10.48 1.89 14.29
CA GLY A 241 -9.75 0.67 13.91
C GLY A 241 -10.68 -0.43 13.42
N ILE A 242 -11.77 -0.70 14.14
CA ILE A 242 -12.78 -1.68 13.71
C ILE A 242 -13.46 -1.25 12.40
N GLY A 243 -13.84 0.03 12.29
CA GLY A 243 -14.41 0.58 11.05
C GLY A 243 -13.48 0.40 9.84
N MET A 244 -12.18 0.65 10.01
CA MET A 244 -11.18 0.44 8.96
C MET A 244 -11.04 -1.03 8.54
N VAL A 245 -11.15 -1.98 9.47
CA VAL A 245 -11.18 -3.42 9.14
C VAL A 245 -12.38 -3.74 8.26
N ILE A 246 -13.57 -3.24 8.62
CA ILE A 246 -14.79 -3.45 7.85
C ILE A 246 -14.65 -2.86 6.43
N VAL A 247 -14.11 -1.66 6.32
CA VAL A 247 -13.87 -1.01 5.01
C VAL A 247 -12.89 -1.83 4.16
N ASN A 248 -11.77 -2.28 4.73
CA ASN A 248 -10.79 -3.11 4.02
C ASN A 248 -11.40 -4.44 3.54
N LEU A 249 -12.19 -5.11 4.38
CA LEU A 249 -12.88 -6.36 4.00
C LEU A 249 -13.93 -6.10 2.91
N SER A 250 -14.68 -5.00 2.99
CA SER A 250 -15.67 -4.63 1.98
C SER A 250 -15.02 -4.36 0.63
N LEU A 251 -13.87 -3.70 0.60
CA LEU A 251 -13.11 -3.46 -0.62
C LEU A 251 -12.57 -4.76 -1.25
N LEU A 252 -12.09 -5.70 -0.42
CA LEU A 252 -11.69 -7.02 -0.90
C LEU A 252 -12.87 -7.82 -1.45
N ALA A 253 -14.04 -7.72 -0.81
CA ALA A 253 -15.27 -8.33 -1.31
C ALA A 253 -15.69 -7.73 -2.66
N ILE A 254 -15.63 -6.41 -2.82
CA ILE A 254 -15.90 -5.74 -4.10
C ILE A 254 -14.94 -6.25 -5.20
N ALA A 255 -13.66 -6.36 -4.90
CA ALA A 255 -12.68 -6.90 -5.84
C ALA A 255 -12.97 -8.35 -6.24
N TRP A 256 -13.39 -9.17 -5.26
CA TRP A 256 -13.78 -10.56 -5.49
C TRP A 256 -15.02 -10.68 -6.39
N PHE A 257 -16.11 -9.97 -6.06
CA PHE A 257 -17.34 -9.98 -6.86
C PHE A 257 -17.12 -9.45 -8.27
N SER A 258 -16.33 -8.39 -8.42
CA SER A 258 -15.97 -7.85 -9.73
C SER A 258 -15.18 -8.85 -10.60
N LEU A 259 -14.33 -9.70 -9.99
CA LEU A 259 -13.67 -10.78 -10.70
C LEU A 259 -14.68 -11.83 -11.16
N LYS A 260 -15.60 -12.23 -10.28
CA LYS A 260 -16.63 -13.24 -10.56
C LYS A 260 -17.60 -12.80 -11.68
N GLU A 261 -18.00 -11.53 -11.69
CA GLU A 261 -18.86 -10.96 -12.74
C GLU A 261 -18.18 -10.97 -14.12
N LYS A 262 -16.88 -10.79 -14.18
CA LYS A 262 -16.14 -10.81 -15.46
C LYS A 262 -15.95 -12.22 -16.03
N GLU A 263 -16.19 -13.24 -15.23
CA GLU A 263 -16.10 -14.65 -15.64
C GLU A 263 -17.49 -15.26 -15.97
N ALA A 264 -18.59 -14.62 -15.57
CA ALA A 264 -19.95 -14.98 -15.95
C ALA A 264 -20.29 -14.46 -17.34
#